data_afbd3ea2e47ecb390939dfe82baa8cba
#
_entry.id   afbd3ea2e47ecb390939dfe82baa8cba
#
_cell.length_a   1.000
_cell.length_b   1.000
_cell.length_c   1.000
_cell.angle_alpha   90.00
_cell.angle_beta   90.00
_cell.angle_gamma   90.00
#
_symmetry.space_group_name_H-M   'P 1'
#
loop_
_entity.id
_entity.type
_entity.pdbx_description
1 polymer ?
#
loop_
_entity_poly.entity_id
_entity_poly.type
_entity_poly.pdbx_seq_one_letter_code
_entity_poly.pdbx_strand_id
1 'polypeptide(L)'
;MYQWNAEDYARHSRVQESWALELLGSLELADTDEVLDVGCGDGRITAAIAARVPKGRVVGVDSSPDMVRHAAERFAQTAHPNLTFERGDAAALPFESAFTVVFSNAALHWVRDHRPVIAGIARALRPGGRVVAQMGGAGNVATVIDSFEAVMRRPRWMRDFERFESTYGFHGPQDYAKWLRAAGFEVHEARLIPKDMVHADRAAFVGWLRSAWHPYTSPVGAADRMLFIDEVAAEFLAAHPPDSDGRIHVPSIRLQISARKS
;
A
#
# COMPACT_ATOMS: atom_id res chain seq x y z
N MET A 1 -4.55 5.94 16.33
CA MET A 1 -3.70 5.94 15.11
C MET A 1 -2.68 4.82 15.28
N TYR A 2 -2.59 3.90 14.34
CA TYR A 2 -1.69 2.75 14.42
C TYR A 2 -0.23 3.20 14.33
N GLN A 3 0.64 2.62 15.16
CA GLN A 3 2.07 2.88 15.15
C GLN A 3 2.75 1.75 14.37
N TRP A 4 3.20 2.06 13.15
CA TRP A 4 3.95 1.12 12.31
C TRP A 4 5.35 0.89 12.89
N ASN A 5 5.76 -0.38 12.99
CA ASN A 5 7.14 -0.70 13.25
C ASN A 5 7.87 -0.78 11.90
N ALA A 6 8.63 0.28 11.56
CA ALA A 6 9.31 0.40 10.28
C ALA A 6 10.33 -0.72 10.03
N GLU A 7 11.03 -1.21 11.08
CA GLU A 7 12.00 -2.29 10.95
C GLU A 7 11.34 -3.65 10.71
N ASP A 8 10.21 -3.94 11.40
CA ASP A 8 9.47 -5.19 11.21
C ASP A 8 8.81 -5.22 9.83
N TYR A 9 8.26 -4.10 9.39
CA TYR A 9 7.71 -3.94 8.03
C TYR A 9 8.78 -4.14 6.96
N ALA A 10 9.96 -3.53 7.10
CA ALA A 10 11.06 -3.66 6.14
C ALA A 10 11.53 -5.10 5.93
N ARG A 11 11.45 -5.94 6.97
CA ARG A 11 11.82 -7.37 6.89
C ARG A 11 10.81 -8.21 6.11
N HIS A 12 9.52 -7.84 6.13
CA HIS A 12 8.43 -8.64 5.56
C HIS A 12 7.86 -8.06 4.26
N SER A 13 8.36 -6.90 3.76
CA SER A 13 7.84 -6.18 2.59
C SER A 13 8.60 -6.43 1.28
N ARG A 14 9.47 -7.45 1.21
CA ARG A 14 10.30 -7.72 0.00
C ARG A 14 9.49 -7.97 -1.26
N VAL A 15 8.34 -8.63 -1.13
CA VAL A 15 7.46 -8.92 -2.28
C VAL A 15 6.84 -7.62 -2.80
N GLN A 16 6.38 -6.74 -1.89
CA GLN A 16 5.84 -5.43 -2.26
C GLN A 16 6.91 -4.53 -2.91
N GLU A 17 8.16 -4.63 -2.46
CA GLU A 17 9.30 -3.92 -3.05
C GLU A 17 9.56 -4.36 -4.49
N SER A 18 9.54 -5.66 -4.78
CA SER A 18 9.73 -6.16 -6.16
C SER A 18 8.63 -5.67 -7.09
N TRP A 19 7.37 -5.64 -6.62
CA TRP A 19 6.25 -5.10 -7.39
C TRP A 19 6.34 -3.58 -7.58
N ALA A 20 6.87 -2.86 -6.58
CA ALA A 20 7.11 -1.43 -6.70
C ALA A 20 8.18 -1.11 -7.74
N LEU A 21 9.27 -1.89 -7.78
CA LEU A 21 10.32 -1.75 -8.77
C LEU A 21 9.84 -2.11 -10.18
N GLU A 22 8.98 -3.13 -10.32
CA GLU A 22 8.30 -3.46 -11.58
C GLU A 22 7.48 -2.26 -12.09
N LEU A 23 6.64 -1.67 -11.21
CA LEU A 23 5.84 -0.50 -11.55
C LEU A 23 6.71 0.71 -11.88
N LEU A 24 7.75 0.97 -11.10
CA LEU A 24 8.71 2.05 -11.34
C LEU A 24 9.48 1.82 -12.66
N GLY A 25 9.78 0.57 -13.02
CA GLY A 25 10.41 0.22 -14.30
C GLY A 25 9.57 0.58 -15.50
N SER A 26 8.24 0.51 -15.39
CA SER A 26 7.31 0.90 -16.44
C SER A 26 7.03 2.41 -16.50
N LEU A 27 7.44 3.17 -15.48
CA LEU A 27 7.24 4.62 -15.41
C LEU A 27 8.34 5.36 -16.13
N GLU A 28 8.00 6.01 -17.23
CA GLU A 28 8.88 6.94 -17.92
C GLU A 28 9.00 8.24 -17.10
N LEU A 29 10.22 8.60 -16.71
CA LEU A 29 10.51 9.82 -15.96
C LEU A 29 11.51 10.68 -16.75
N ALA A 30 11.21 11.96 -16.90
CA ALA A 30 12.19 12.96 -17.31
C ALA A 30 13.09 13.32 -16.11
N ASP A 31 14.35 13.65 -16.36
CA ASP A 31 15.31 14.03 -15.30
C ASP A 31 14.91 15.29 -14.51
N THR A 32 13.95 16.07 -15.05
CA THR A 32 13.39 17.29 -14.48
C THR A 32 12.00 17.10 -13.84
N ASP A 33 11.46 15.88 -13.82
CA ASP A 33 10.13 15.64 -13.26
C ASP A 33 10.07 16.01 -11.76
N GLU A 34 8.97 16.62 -11.36
CA GLU A 34 8.62 16.84 -9.96
C GLU A 34 7.62 15.77 -9.54
N VAL A 35 8.03 14.90 -8.62
CA VAL A 35 7.28 13.67 -8.27
C VAL A 35 6.78 13.74 -6.84
N LEU A 36 5.50 13.39 -6.65
CA LEU A 36 4.90 13.12 -5.36
C LEU A 36 4.73 11.60 -5.20
N ASP A 37 5.33 11.02 -4.18
CA ASP A 37 5.13 9.61 -3.79
C ASP A 37 4.15 9.53 -2.61
N VAL A 38 2.93 9.05 -2.87
CA VAL A 38 1.85 8.98 -1.87
C VAL A 38 1.87 7.62 -1.18
N GLY A 39 2.15 7.61 0.13
CA GLY A 39 2.39 6.41 0.93
C GLY A 39 3.81 5.89 0.75
N CYS A 40 4.80 6.77 0.94
CA CYS A 40 6.21 6.50 0.68
C CYS A 40 6.85 5.46 1.61
N GLY A 41 6.20 5.13 2.73
CA GLY A 41 6.69 4.17 3.72
C GLY A 41 8.12 4.49 4.19
N ASP A 42 9.01 3.51 4.12
CA ASP A 42 10.42 3.63 4.54
C ASP A 42 11.34 4.40 3.56
N GLY A 43 10.77 4.94 2.48
CA GLY A 43 11.43 5.82 1.53
C GLY A 43 12.31 5.15 0.46
N ARG A 44 12.46 3.82 0.45
CA ARG A 44 13.35 3.12 -0.51
C ARG A 44 12.95 3.38 -1.97
N ILE A 45 11.67 3.27 -2.28
CA ILE A 45 11.16 3.51 -3.64
C ILE A 45 11.22 4.99 -3.98
N THR A 46 10.90 5.86 -3.03
CA THR A 46 11.01 7.31 -3.19
C THR A 46 12.43 7.75 -3.52
N ALA A 47 13.43 7.16 -2.85
CA ALA A 47 14.85 7.42 -3.15
C ALA A 47 15.26 6.87 -4.53
N ALA A 48 14.73 5.71 -4.94
CA ALA A 48 14.95 5.19 -6.29
C ALA A 48 14.33 6.09 -7.37
N ILE A 49 13.17 6.72 -7.10
CA ILE A 49 12.58 7.74 -7.96
C ILE A 49 13.48 8.97 -8.02
N ALA A 50 13.98 9.47 -6.87
CA ALA A 50 14.84 10.66 -6.79
C ALA A 50 16.14 10.50 -7.61
N ALA A 51 16.71 9.30 -7.63
CA ALA A 51 17.87 8.99 -8.44
C ALA A 51 17.60 9.08 -9.96
N ARG A 52 16.33 8.91 -10.39
CA ARG A 52 15.92 9.00 -11.80
C ARG A 52 15.55 10.42 -12.26
N VAL A 53 15.37 11.35 -11.32
CA VAL A 53 15.01 12.75 -11.60
C VAL A 53 16.03 13.71 -10.97
N PRO A 54 17.33 13.63 -11.33
CA PRO A 54 18.40 14.36 -10.64
C PRO A 54 18.31 15.90 -10.76
N LYS A 55 17.57 16.41 -11.71
CA LYS A 55 17.29 17.85 -11.91
C LYS A 55 15.89 18.25 -11.45
N GLY A 56 15.08 17.28 -11.05
CA GLY A 56 13.73 17.46 -10.54
C GLY A 56 13.69 17.49 -9.02
N ARG A 57 12.52 17.17 -8.48
CA ARG A 57 12.26 17.11 -7.03
C ARG A 57 11.35 15.94 -6.72
N VAL A 58 11.58 15.28 -5.58
CA VAL A 58 10.72 14.22 -5.09
C VAL A 58 10.26 14.54 -3.66
N VAL A 59 8.97 14.43 -3.42
CA VAL A 59 8.37 14.53 -2.10
C VAL A 59 7.68 13.21 -1.79
N GLY A 60 8.13 12.52 -0.73
CA GLY A 60 7.46 11.35 -0.19
C GLY A 60 6.50 11.77 0.93
N VAL A 61 5.25 11.31 0.87
CA VAL A 61 4.25 11.56 1.91
C VAL A 61 3.76 10.25 2.51
N ASP A 62 3.75 10.16 3.84
CA ASP A 62 3.16 9.04 4.57
C ASP A 62 2.39 9.52 5.81
N SER A 63 1.33 8.81 6.19
CA SER A 63 0.52 9.13 7.36
C SER A 63 1.21 8.77 8.68
N SER A 64 2.15 7.82 8.65
CA SER A 64 2.90 7.34 9.79
C SER A 64 4.09 8.26 10.10
N PRO A 65 4.12 8.92 11.28
CA PRO A 65 5.27 9.74 11.67
C PRO A 65 6.56 8.91 11.81
N ASP A 66 6.45 7.62 12.17
CA ASP A 66 7.60 6.73 12.33
C ASP A 66 8.21 6.37 10.98
N MET A 67 7.38 6.13 9.95
CA MET A 67 7.85 5.89 8.58
C MET A 67 8.55 7.12 8.01
N VAL A 68 7.94 8.30 8.14
CA VAL A 68 8.53 9.57 7.67
C VAL A 68 9.87 9.85 8.35
N ARG A 69 9.94 9.69 9.68
CA ARG A 69 11.21 9.86 10.41
C ARG A 69 12.28 8.89 9.92
N HIS A 70 11.95 7.60 9.84
CA HIS A 70 12.88 6.56 9.39
C HIS A 70 13.37 6.82 7.95
N ALA A 71 12.47 7.20 7.04
CA ALA A 71 12.81 7.54 5.66
C ALA A 71 13.75 8.77 5.60
N ALA A 72 13.45 9.83 6.35
CA ALA A 72 14.26 11.05 6.39
C ALA A 72 15.67 10.82 7.01
N GLU A 73 15.79 9.96 8.03
CA GLU A 73 17.08 9.58 8.61
C GLU A 73 17.90 8.74 7.63
N ARG A 74 17.27 7.78 6.97
CA ARG A 74 17.94 6.86 6.04
C ARG A 74 18.37 7.52 4.74
N PHE A 75 17.57 8.44 4.23
CA PHE A 75 17.80 9.15 2.98
C PHE A 75 17.93 10.65 3.23
N ALA A 76 18.88 11.00 4.11
CA ALA A 76 19.11 12.38 4.50
C ALA A 76 19.34 13.30 3.30
N GLN A 77 18.76 14.50 3.35
CA GLN A 77 18.83 15.50 2.28
C GLN A 77 20.26 15.91 1.91
N THR A 78 21.23 15.74 2.81
CA THR A 78 22.66 15.95 2.54
C THR A 78 23.21 15.00 1.48
N ALA A 79 22.68 13.79 1.38
CA ALA A 79 23.06 12.79 0.37
C ALA A 79 22.06 12.73 -0.80
N HIS A 80 20.82 13.22 -0.58
CA HIS A 80 19.72 13.22 -1.55
C HIS A 80 19.09 14.63 -1.64
N PRO A 81 19.75 15.62 -2.24
CA PRO A 81 19.34 17.03 -2.17
C PRO A 81 17.99 17.33 -2.83
N ASN A 82 17.55 16.48 -3.75
CA ASN A 82 16.27 16.59 -4.45
C ASN A 82 15.13 15.78 -3.80
N LEU A 83 15.34 15.24 -2.58
CA LEU A 83 14.40 14.35 -1.89
C LEU A 83 14.00 14.90 -0.52
N THR A 84 12.68 14.92 -0.25
CA THR A 84 12.13 15.27 1.06
C THR A 84 11.03 14.30 1.47
N PHE A 85 10.80 14.15 2.77
CA PHE A 85 9.73 13.35 3.32
C PHE A 85 8.86 14.19 4.26
N GLU A 86 7.53 14.07 4.09
CA GLU A 86 6.57 14.87 4.84
C GLU A 86 5.46 13.96 5.40
N ARG A 87 5.00 14.29 6.61
CA ARG A 87 3.81 13.60 7.13
C ARG A 87 2.56 14.18 6.49
N GLY A 88 1.70 13.32 5.94
CA GLY A 88 0.45 13.73 5.34
C GLY A 88 -0.54 12.57 5.19
N ASP A 89 -1.82 12.95 5.05
CA ASP A 89 -2.91 12.02 4.75
C ASP A 89 -3.17 12.02 3.25
N ALA A 90 -3.18 10.83 2.63
CA ALA A 90 -3.50 10.68 1.21
C ALA A 90 -4.87 11.25 0.85
N ALA A 91 -5.85 11.23 1.78
CA ALA A 91 -7.18 11.81 1.59
C ALA A 91 -7.23 13.34 1.75
N ALA A 92 -6.16 13.98 2.22
CA ALA A 92 -6.08 15.41 2.52
C ALA A 92 -4.75 16.04 2.07
N LEU A 93 -4.29 15.71 0.85
CA LEU A 93 -3.03 16.24 0.28
C LEU A 93 -3.10 17.79 0.17
N PRO A 94 -2.10 18.52 0.72
CA PRO A 94 -2.14 19.99 0.77
C PRO A 94 -1.54 20.67 -0.47
N PHE A 95 -1.27 19.93 -1.53
CA PHE A 95 -0.54 20.43 -2.70
C PHE A 95 -1.48 20.93 -3.80
N GLU A 96 -1.06 21.99 -4.51
CA GLU A 96 -1.75 22.58 -5.66
C GLU A 96 -0.78 22.78 -6.83
N SER A 97 -1.04 22.12 -7.96
CA SER A 97 -0.29 22.23 -9.22
C SER A 97 1.23 22.23 -9.03
N ALA A 98 1.72 21.37 -8.13
CA ALA A 98 3.12 21.34 -7.72
C ALA A 98 3.93 20.23 -8.40
N PHE A 99 3.27 19.19 -8.94
CA PHE A 99 3.93 17.99 -9.43
C PHE A 99 3.58 17.70 -10.89
N THR A 100 4.53 17.09 -11.60
CA THR A 100 4.33 16.55 -12.95
C THR A 100 3.91 15.07 -12.91
N VAL A 101 4.29 14.36 -11.84
CA VAL A 101 3.98 12.95 -11.64
C VAL A 101 3.52 12.72 -10.20
N VAL A 102 2.46 11.92 -10.04
CA VAL A 102 2.12 11.29 -8.77
C VAL A 102 2.33 9.79 -8.91
N PHE A 103 3.09 9.24 -7.99
CA PHE A 103 3.33 7.80 -7.84
C PHE A 103 2.72 7.31 -6.53
N SER A 104 2.22 6.08 -6.50
CA SER A 104 1.84 5.40 -5.27
C SER A 104 1.93 3.89 -5.44
N ASN A 105 2.57 3.21 -4.51
CA ASN A 105 2.59 1.74 -4.51
C ASN A 105 2.26 1.17 -3.14
N ALA A 106 1.38 0.18 -3.12
CA ALA A 106 0.98 -0.59 -1.93
C ALA A 106 0.51 0.26 -0.73
N ALA A 107 -0.05 1.46 -0.98
CA ALA A 107 -0.45 2.40 0.05
C ALA A 107 -1.96 2.71 0.04
N LEU A 108 -2.56 3.03 -1.10
CA LEU A 108 -3.91 3.61 -1.14
C LEU A 108 -4.99 2.67 -0.60
N HIS A 109 -4.81 1.35 -0.66
CA HIS A 109 -5.78 0.40 -0.10
C HIS A 109 -5.94 0.48 1.42
N TRP A 110 -5.10 1.25 2.13
CA TRP A 110 -5.29 1.58 3.55
C TRP A 110 -6.34 2.67 3.78
N VAL A 111 -6.81 3.32 2.73
CA VAL A 111 -7.88 4.32 2.77
C VAL A 111 -9.16 3.68 2.26
N ARG A 112 -10.26 3.81 3.01
CA ARG A 112 -11.55 3.20 2.63
C ARG A 112 -12.21 3.90 1.44
N ASP A 113 -12.24 5.23 1.44
CA ASP A 113 -12.79 6.05 0.36
C ASP A 113 -11.69 6.72 -0.44
N HIS A 114 -11.51 6.30 -1.69
CA HIS A 114 -10.47 6.83 -2.56
C HIS A 114 -10.87 8.11 -3.31
N ARG A 115 -12.12 8.55 -3.23
CA ARG A 115 -12.57 9.78 -3.93
C ARG A 115 -11.85 11.03 -3.44
N PRO A 116 -11.68 11.28 -2.12
CA PRO A 116 -10.84 12.38 -1.63
C PRO A 116 -9.37 12.26 -2.04
N VAL A 117 -8.83 11.03 -2.08
CA VAL A 117 -7.46 10.76 -2.54
C VAL A 117 -7.29 11.19 -3.99
N ILE A 118 -8.18 10.74 -4.89
CA ILE A 118 -8.14 11.07 -6.31
C ILE A 118 -8.31 12.59 -6.52
N ALA A 119 -9.20 13.24 -5.79
CA ALA A 119 -9.36 14.69 -5.83
C ALA A 119 -8.10 15.44 -5.35
N GLY A 120 -7.44 14.93 -4.30
CA GLY A 120 -6.15 15.46 -3.82
C GLY A 120 -5.03 15.32 -4.84
N ILE A 121 -4.92 14.15 -5.49
CA ILE A 121 -3.97 13.88 -6.58
C ILE A 121 -4.23 14.83 -7.77
N ALA A 122 -5.51 15.02 -8.14
CA ALA A 122 -5.85 15.95 -9.21
C ALA A 122 -5.43 17.38 -8.91
N ARG A 123 -5.62 17.86 -7.67
CA ARG A 123 -5.14 19.19 -7.25
C ARG A 123 -3.61 19.28 -7.26
N ALA A 124 -2.92 18.27 -6.75
CA ALA A 124 -1.46 18.25 -6.64
C ALA A 124 -0.76 18.27 -8.00
N LEU A 125 -1.38 17.68 -9.02
CA LEU A 125 -0.84 17.63 -10.38
C LEU A 125 -1.02 18.94 -11.14
N ARG A 126 0.00 19.32 -11.92
CA ARG A 126 -0.11 20.34 -12.97
C ARG A 126 -1.01 19.85 -14.11
N PRO A 127 -1.60 20.75 -14.92
CA PRO A 127 -2.22 20.36 -16.20
C PRO A 127 -1.25 19.51 -17.04
N GLY A 128 -1.73 18.43 -17.62
CA GLY A 128 -0.91 17.47 -18.36
C GLY A 128 -0.06 16.53 -17.48
N GLY A 129 -0.06 16.69 -16.17
CA GLY A 129 0.61 15.77 -15.23
C GLY A 129 -0.05 14.40 -15.21
N ARG A 130 0.65 13.40 -14.71
CA ARG A 130 0.20 11.99 -14.73
C ARG A 130 0.24 11.35 -13.37
N VAL A 131 -0.65 10.40 -13.15
CA VAL A 131 -0.66 9.51 -11.98
C VAL A 131 -0.44 8.07 -12.41
N VAL A 132 0.44 7.36 -11.68
CA VAL A 132 0.64 5.91 -11.80
C VAL A 132 0.60 5.32 -10.40
N ALA A 133 -0.32 4.39 -10.18
CA ALA A 133 -0.42 3.74 -8.88
C ALA A 133 -0.75 2.26 -8.98
N GLN A 134 -0.30 1.50 -7.98
CA GLN A 134 -0.65 0.10 -7.79
C GLN A 134 -0.98 -0.18 -6.33
N MET A 135 -2.11 -0.85 -6.08
CA MET A 135 -2.60 -1.15 -4.73
C MET A 135 -3.35 -2.47 -4.69
N GLY A 136 -3.77 -2.94 -3.54
CA GLY A 136 -4.73 -4.04 -3.44
C GLY A 136 -6.03 -3.64 -4.14
N GLY A 137 -6.51 -4.48 -5.07
CA GLY A 137 -7.75 -4.28 -5.82
C GLY A 137 -8.90 -5.15 -5.32
N ALA A 138 -10.05 -5.08 -5.98
CA ALA A 138 -11.20 -5.92 -5.67
C ALA A 138 -10.81 -7.40 -5.68
N GLY A 139 -11.15 -8.13 -4.61
CA GLY A 139 -10.78 -9.53 -4.41
C GLY A 139 -9.35 -9.76 -3.91
N ASN A 140 -8.57 -8.71 -3.63
CA ASN A 140 -7.22 -8.87 -3.11
C ASN A 140 -7.22 -9.64 -1.78
N VAL A 141 -6.38 -10.67 -1.70
CA VAL A 141 -6.18 -11.54 -0.51
C VAL A 141 -7.49 -12.07 0.12
N ALA A 142 -8.50 -12.30 -0.71
CA ALA A 142 -9.83 -12.70 -0.26
C ALA A 142 -9.79 -13.95 0.64
N THR A 143 -8.98 -14.95 0.29
CA THR A 143 -8.82 -16.18 1.08
C THR A 143 -8.30 -15.95 2.50
N VAL A 144 -7.45 -14.93 2.68
CA VAL A 144 -6.97 -14.53 4.03
C VAL A 144 -8.06 -13.79 4.79
N ILE A 145 -8.82 -12.92 4.12
CA ILE A 145 -9.97 -12.24 4.72
C ILE A 145 -11.01 -13.27 5.18
N ASP A 146 -11.33 -14.24 4.35
CA ASP A 146 -12.25 -15.33 4.68
C ASP A 146 -11.80 -16.09 5.95
N SER A 147 -10.49 -16.34 6.08
CA SER A 147 -9.90 -17.00 7.25
C SER A 147 -10.01 -16.13 8.51
N PHE A 148 -9.75 -14.82 8.40
CA PHE A 148 -10.00 -13.88 9.51
C PHE A 148 -11.48 -13.90 9.92
N GLU A 149 -12.39 -13.76 8.97
CA GLU A 149 -13.83 -13.76 9.25
C GLU A 149 -14.32 -15.06 9.87
N ALA A 150 -13.78 -16.20 9.45
CA ALA A 150 -14.12 -17.50 10.06
C ALA A 150 -13.70 -17.56 11.54
N VAL A 151 -12.48 -17.09 11.84
CA VAL A 151 -11.98 -17.09 13.23
C VAL A 151 -12.70 -16.03 14.08
N MET A 152 -12.94 -14.83 13.56
CA MET A 152 -13.66 -13.75 14.24
C MET A 152 -15.07 -14.18 14.70
N ARG A 153 -15.74 -15.09 13.97
CA ARG A 153 -17.07 -15.63 14.31
C ARG A 153 -17.03 -16.69 15.42
N ARG A 154 -15.86 -17.16 15.86
CA ARG A 154 -15.75 -18.14 16.94
C ARG A 154 -16.19 -17.54 18.28
N PRO A 155 -16.85 -18.30 19.18
CA PRO A 155 -17.35 -17.79 20.45
C PRO A 155 -16.31 -17.07 21.31
N ARG A 156 -15.04 -17.46 21.22
CA ARG A 156 -13.94 -16.84 21.93
C ARG A 156 -13.67 -15.38 21.48
N TRP A 157 -13.79 -15.10 20.17
CA TRP A 157 -13.35 -13.86 19.57
C TRP A 157 -14.49 -12.91 19.18
N MET A 158 -15.71 -13.42 18.99
CA MET A 158 -16.83 -12.67 18.42
C MET A 158 -17.12 -11.32 19.12
N ARG A 159 -16.87 -11.24 20.42
CA ARG A 159 -17.10 -10.01 21.20
C ARG A 159 -16.12 -8.89 20.86
N ASP A 160 -14.87 -9.23 20.52
CA ASP A 160 -13.85 -8.27 20.13
C ASP A 160 -14.19 -7.60 18.78
N PHE A 161 -15.04 -8.24 17.97
CA PHE A 161 -15.38 -7.83 16.61
C PHE A 161 -16.83 -7.36 16.42
N GLU A 162 -17.62 -7.18 17.49
CA GLU A 162 -19.04 -6.74 17.38
C GLU A 162 -19.22 -5.44 16.59
N ARG A 163 -18.23 -4.55 16.61
CA ARG A 163 -18.25 -3.25 15.90
C ARG A 163 -17.13 -3.12 14.88
N PHE A 164 -16.59 -4.25 14.46
CA PHE A 164 -15.51 -4.25 13.49
C PHE A 164 -16.00 -3.87 12.11
N GLU A 165 -15.31 -2.90 11.50
CA GLU A 165 -15.44 -2.57 10.09
C GLU A 165 -14.05 -2.60 9.45
N SER A 166 -13.95 -3.29 8.30
CA SER A 166 -12.70 -3.29 7.54
C SER A 166 -12.36 -1.87 7.06
N THR A 167 -11.12 -1.47 7.26
CA THR A 167 -10.59 -0.18 6.78
C THR A 167 -10.04 -0.25 5.37
N TYR A 168 -9.89 -1.44 4.79
CA TYR A 168 -9.34 -1.60 3.46
C TYR A 168 -10.29 -1.11 2.36
N GLY A 169 -9.74 -0.32 1.42
CA GLY A 169 -10.37 0.09 0.18
C GLY A 169 -9.89 -0.75 -0.99
N PHE A 170 -10.44 -1.96 -1.15
CA PHE A 170 -10.17 -2.81 -2.32
C PHE A 170 -11.19 -2.55 -3.42
N HIS A 171 -10.87 -1.62 -4.31
CA HIS A 171 -11.78 -1.16 -5.37
C HIS A 171 -11.49 -1.83 -6.71
N GLY A 172 -12.52 -1.85 -7.58
CA GLY A 172 -12.44 -2.38 -8.94
C GLY A 172 -12.00 -1.35 -9.98
N PRO A 173 -11.59 -1.80 -11.17
CA PRO A 173 -11.14 -0.91 -12.24
C PRO A 173 -12.24 -0.01 -12.79
N GLN A 174 -13.50 -0.47 -12.79
CA GLN A 174 -14.64 0.32 -13.28
C GLN A 174 -14.91 1.53 -12.38
N ASP A 175 -14.92 1.33 -11.06
CA ASP A 175 -15.09 2.42 -10.09
C ASP A 175 -13.94 3.43 -10.19
N TYR A 176 -12.72 2.91 -10.26
CA TYR A 176 -11.53 3.76 -10.35
C TYR A 176 -11.52 4.59 -11.63
N ALA A 177 -11.81 3.99 -12.77
CA ALA A 177 -11.91 4.71 -14.05
C ALA A 177 -13.01 5.78 -14.02
N LYS A 178 -14.16 5.50 -13.38
CA LYS A 178 -15.24 6.47 -13.19
C LYS A 178 -14.78 7.66 -12.33
N TRP A 179 -14.13 7.39 -11.19
CA TRP A 179 -13.67 8.44 -10.27
C TRP A 179 -12.57 9.30 -10.86
N LEU A 180 -11.61 8.68 -11.57
CA LEU A 180 -10.56 9.41 -12.27
C LEU A 180 -11.12 10.35 -13.33
N ARG A 181 -12.05 9.87 -14.18
CA ARG A 181 -12.71 10.74 -15.19
C ARG A 181 -13.49 11.88 -14.55
N ALA A 182 -14.20 11.61 -13.45
CA ALA A 182 -14.93 12.65 -12.71
C ALA A 182 -13.99 13.71 -12.10
N ALA A 183 -12.74 13.36 -11.83
CA ALA A 183 -11.70 14.27 -11.33
C ALA A 183 -10.89 14.96 -12.45
N GLY A 184 -11.27 14.81 -13.73
CA GLY A 184 -10.63 15.48 -14.87
C GLY A 184 -9.42 14.73 -15.43
N PHE A 185 -9.37 13.40 -15.28
CA PHE A 185 -8.30 12.59 -15.88
C PHE A 185 -8.75 11.88 -17.17
N GLU A 186 -7.86 11.82 -18.13
CA GLU A 186 -7.85 10.83 -19.19
C GLU A 186 -7.25 9.54 -18.66
N VAL A 187 -8.04 8.46 -18.64
CA VAL A 187 -7.62 7.16 -18.08
C VAL A 187 -7.00 6.31 -19.18
N HIS A 188 -5.71 6.01 -19.03
CA HIS A 188 -4.97 5.15 -19.96
C HIS A 188 -5.07 3.68 -19.52
N GLU A 189 -5.03 3.43 -18.21
CA GLU A 189 -5.09 2.08 -17.65
C GLU A 189 -5.86 2.06 -16.34
N ALA A 190 -6.71 1.05 -16.17
CA ALA A 190 -7.28 0.63 -14.90
C ALA A 190 -7.59 -0.86 -15.01
N ARG A 191 -6.76 -1.71 -14.41
CA ARG A 191 -6.90 -3.18 -14.51
C ARG A 191 -6.53 -3.89 -13.22
N LEU A 192 -7.11 -5.08 -13.04
CA LEU A 192 -6.70 -6.02 -12.00
C LEU A 192 -5.58 -6.93 -12.54
N ILE A 193 -4.55 -7.12 -11.72
CA ILE A 193 -3.41 -7.98 -12.02
C ILE A 193 -3.34 -9.04 -10.93
N PRO A 194 -3.60 -10.32 -11.28
CA PRO A 194 -3.35 -11.42 -10.35
C PRO A 194 -1.86 -11.52 -10.03
N LYS A 195 -1.57 -11.69 -8.76
CA LYS A 195 -0.22 -11.93 -8.23
C LYS A 195 -0.29 -13.07 -7.22
N ASP A 196 0.83 -13.72 -7.01
CA ASP A 196 0.98 -14.71 -5.96
C ASP A 196 2.00 -14.20 -4.94
N MET A 197 1.57 -14.10 -3.68
CA MET A 197 2.46 -13.73 -2.58
C MET A 197 2.94 -15.02 -1.91
N VAL A 198 4.21 -15.34 -2.09
CA VAL A 198 4.80 -16.56 -1.58
C VAL A 198 5.55 -16.29 -0.28
N HIS A 199 5.16 -16.99 0.78
CA HIS A 199 5.88 -17.01 2.05
C HIS A 199 6.71 -18.28 2.15
N ALA A 200 7.94 -18.16 2.65
CA ALA A 200 8.90 -19.27 2.69
C ALA A 200 8.43 -20.44 3.56
N ASP A 201 7.68 -20.13 4.62
CA ASP A 201 7.20 -21.09 5.61
C ASP A 201 6.06 -20.48 6.45
N ARG A 202 5.54 -21.27 7.42
CA ARG A 202 4.50 -20.81 8.36
C ARG A 202 4.96 -19.62 9.21
N ALA A 203 6.23 -19.56 9.61
CA ALA A 203 6.73 -18.48 10.45
C ALA A 203 6.74 -17.13 9.69
N ALA A 204 7.15 -17.16 8.42
CA ALA A 204 7.10 -16.00 7.53
C ALA A 204 5.66 -15.54 7.28
N PHE A 205 4.72 -16.48 7.07
CA PHE A 205 3.29 -16.16 6.89
C PHE A 205 2.69 -15.53 8.16
N VAL A 206 2.91 -16.11 9.33
CA VAL A 206 2.48 -15.55 10.62
C VAL A 206 3.09 -14.17 10.88
N GLY A 207 4.38 -13.99 10.55
CA GLY A 207 5.06 -12.70 10.61
C GLY A 207 4.38 -11.63 9.75
N TRP A 208 3.97 -12.00 8.53
CA TRP A 208 3.22 -11.12 7.65
C TRP A 208 1.81 -10.83 8.19
N LEU A 209 1.07 -11.83 8.71
CA LEU A 209 -0.22 -11.59 9.37
C LEU A 209 -0.10 -10.62 10.55
N ARG A 210 0.97 -10.74 11.34
CA ARG A 210 1.22 -9.84 12.46
C ARG A 210 1.52 -8.40 12.01
N SER A 211 2.34 -8.22 10.97
CA SER A 211 2.84 -6.90 10.56
C SER A 211 1.91 -6.15 9.60
N ALA A 212 1.20 -6.86 8.69
CA ALA A 212 0.41 -6.25 7.64
C ALA A 212 -1.11 -6.23 7.92
N TRP A 213 -1.61 -6.96 8.93
CA TRP A 213 -3.04 -7.12 9.18
C TRP A 213 -3.52 -6.45 10.49
N HIS A 214 -2.82 -5.39 10.87
CA HIS A 214 -3.14 -4.68 12.11
C HIS A 214 -4.63 -4.28 12.24
N PRO A 215 -5.35 -3.80 11.24
CA PRO A 215 -6.77 -3.50 11.38
C PRO A 215 -7.58 -4.70 11.90
N TYR A 216 -7.24 -5.91 11.47
CA TYR A 216 -7.91 -7.15 11.88
C TYR A 216 -7.40 -7.73 13.19
N THR A 217 -6.19 -7.40 13.61
CA THR A 217 -5.57 -7.96 14.82
C THR A 217 -5.67 -7.04 16.03
N SER A 218 -5.82 -5.72 15.82
CA SER A 218 -5.86 -4.73 16.89
C SER A 218 -7.09 -4.79 17.81
N PRO A 219 -8.29 -5.25 17.36
CA PRO A 219 -9.41 -5.42 18.26
C PRO A 219 -9.12 -6.43 19.39
N VAL A 220 -8.28 -7.43 19.13
CA VAL A 220 -7.92 -8.46 20.11
C VAL A 220 -6.88 -7.89 21.09
N GLY A 221 -7.11 -8.13 22.39
CA GLY A 221 -6.19 -7.72 23.46
C GLY A 221 -4.75 -8.23 23.25
N ALA A 222 -3.76 -7.46 23.69
CA ALA A 222 -2.35 -7.74 23.43
C ALA A 222 -1.91 -9.15 23.88
N ALA A 223 -2.45 -9.65 25.00
CA ALA A 223 -2.11 -10.96 25.55
C ALA A 223 -2.59 -12.13 24.66
N ASP A 224 -3.72 -11.97 23.98
CA ASP A 224 -4.35 -13.02 23.17
C ASP A 224 -4.08 -12.85 21.67
N ARG A 225 -3.49 -11.73 21.24
CA ARG A 225 -3.32 -11.38 19.82
C ARG A 225 -2.54 -12.42 19.02
N MET A 226 -1.46 -12.97 19.59
CA MET A 226 -0.68 -13.99 18.90
C MET A 226 -1.45 -15.30 18.75
N LEU A 227 -2.26 -15.68 19.74
CA LEU A 227 -3.12 -16.85 19.64
C LEU A 227 -4.19 -16.67 18.54
N PHE A 228 -4.79 -15.47 18.46
CA PHE A 228 -5.73 -15.14 17.38
C PHE A 228 -5.08 -15.26 16.00
N ILE A 229 -3.88 -14.70 15.82
CA ILE A 229 -3.12 -14.79 14.57
C ILE A 229 -2.77 -16.23 14.22
N ASP A 230 -2.37 -17.04 15.21
CA ASP A 230 -2.07 -18.45 15.01
C ASP A 230 -3.31 -19.26 14.59
N GLU A 231 -4.49 -18.94 15.15
CA GLU A 231 -5.75 -19.55 14.75
C GLU A 231 -6.14 -19.16 13.31
N VAL A 232 -5.93 -17.89 12.91
CA VAL A 232 -6.15 -17.44 11.54
C VAL A 232 -5.20 -18.15 10.58
N ALA A 233 -3.93 -18.27 10.94
CA ALA A 233 -2.96 -19.01 10.13
C ALA A 233 -3.35 -20.49 9.98
N ALA A 234 -3.81 -21.12 11.03
CA ALA A 234 -4.27 -22.53 11.00
C ALA A 234 -5.53 -22.68 10.11
N GLU A 235 -6.48 -21.75 10.20
CA GLU A 235 -7.68 -21.74 9.36
C GLU A 235 -7.32 -21.62 7.88
N PHE A 236 -6.43 -20.67 7.55
CA PHE A 236 -5.94 -20.49 6.18
C PHE A 236 -5.27 -21.77 5.65
N LEU A 237 -4.33 -22.33 6.42
CA LEU A 237 -3.53 -23.50 6.01
C LEU A 237 -4.35 -24.79 5.90
N ALA A 238 -5.47 -24.88 6.60
CA ALA A 238 -6.39 -26.01 6.47
C ALA A 238 -7.05 -26.05 5.08
N ALA A 239 -7.34 -24.88 4.49
CA ALA A 239 -7.92 -24.77 3.16
C ALA A 239 -6.85 -24.62 2.04
N HIS A 240 -5.68 -24.10 2.38
CA HIS A 240 -4.58 -23.79 1.47
C HIS A 240 -3.27 -24.34 2.05
N PRO A 241 -3.05 -25.67 1.95
CA PRO A 241 -1.84 -26.29 2.50
C PRO A 241 -0.59 -25.78 1.77
N PRO A 242 0.57 -25.80 2.44
CA PRO A 242 1.85 -25.51 1.80
C PRO A 242 2.11 -26.38 0.58
N ASP A 243 2.88 -25.89 -0.37
CA ASP A 243 3.37 -26.66 -1.50
C ASP A 243 4.39 -27.75 -1.09
N SER A 244 4.93 -28.50 -2.06
CA SER A 244 5.92 -29.56 -1.80
C SER A 244 7.23 -29.08 -1.18
N ASP A 245 7.53 -27.77 -1.31
CA ASP A 245 8.73 -27.14 -0.74
C ASP A 245 8.44 -26.50 0.63
N GLY A 246 7.20 -26.63 1.14
CA GLY A 246 6.74 -26.03 2.40
C GLY A 246 6.37 -24.57 2.29
N ARG A 247 6.30 -24.00 1.07
CA ARG A 247 5.95 -22.59 0.86
C ARG A 247 4.44 -22.39 0.90
N ILE A 248 4.03 -21.21 1.34
CA ILE A 248 2.63 -20.82 1.47
C ILE A 248 2.32 -19.78 0.40
N HIS A 249 1.34 -20.08 -0.43
CA HIS A 249 0.87 -19.25 -1.54
C HIS A 249 -0.37 -18.48 -1.13
N VAL A 250 -0.33 -17.15 -1.25
CA VAL A 250 -1.46 -16.26 -0.98
C VAL A 250 -1.87 -15.55 -2.27
N PRO A 251 -2.99 -15.99 -2.90
CA PRO A 251 -3.52 -15.31 -4.06
C PRO A 251 -3.81 -13.85 -3.78
N SER A 252 -3.22 -12.96 -4.55
CA SER A 252 -3.33 -11.51 -4.41
C SER A 252 -3.82 -10.89 -5.71
N ILE A 253 -4.57 -9.80 -5.62
CA ILE A 253 -5.04 -9.04 -6.78
C ILE A 253 -4.61 -7.59 -6.61
N ARG A 254 -3.82 -7.10 -7.58
CA ARG A 254 -3.41 -5.69 -7.59
C ARG A 254 -4.28 -4.92 -8.57
N LEU A 255 -4.78 -3.76 -8.15
CA LEU A 255 -5.32 -2.76 -9.05
C LEU A 255 -4.20 -1.84 -9.50
N GLN A 256 -3.93 -1.77 -10.79
CA GLN A 256 -3.00 -0.84 -11.40
C GLN A 256 -3.76 0.22 -12.18
N ILE A 257 -3.36 1.47 -12.01
CA ILE A 257 -3.94 2.61 -12.73
C ILE A 257 -2.85 3.48 -13.33
N SER A 258 -3.15 4.04 -14.51
CA SER A 258 -2.40 5.11 -15.14
C SER A 258 -3.37 6.09 -15.78
N ALA A 259 -3.18 7.39 -15.49
CA ALA A 259 -4.06 8.44 -16.02
C ALA A 259 -3.30 9.76 -16.13
N ARG A 260 -3.76 10.64 -17.04
CA ARG A 260 -3.22 11.97 -17.28
C ARG A 260 -4.26 13.03 -16.94
N LYS A 261 -3.87 14.05 -16.21
CA LYS A 261 -4.73 15.20 -15.93
C LYS A 261 -4.92 16.03 -17.20
N SER A 262 -6.17 16.31 -17.54
CA SER A 262 -6.53 17.17 -18.68
C SER A 262 -6.10 18.61 -18.49
#